data_ceae9450b5e35eb38c96927239d8e4aa
#
_entry.id   ceae9450b5e35eb38c96927239d8e4aa
#
_cell.length_a   1.000
_cell.length_b   1.000
_cell.length_c   1.000
_cell.angle_alpha   90.00
_cell.angle_beta   90.00
_cell.angle_gamma   90.00
#
_symmetry.space_group_name_H-M   'P 1'
#
loop_
_entity.id
_entity.type
_entity.pdbx_description
1 polymer ?
#
loop_
_entity_poly.entity_id
_entity_poly.type
_entity_poly.pdbx_seq_one_letter_code
_entity_poly.pdbx_strand_id
1 'polypeptide(L)'
;MNILFCKLRQANGGIMKNIFILSISIISFVSAQTYCAGDQISLEHQNEEHIVGAGFEDYEVGDIFKLSDWNGALNGGQYHIIFVDMSASWWGPCQSNAPIVDGLEEDWAEYGVKFVTSLSDPGQPYSCEQWQSNFGNSDAPLVIDENQSGNSGLFERLHDSWNAFPTFAIIDHTMTVRAKPWTLDSNTNSNSCDGTNSTINGWSGGSTSDFLQQLVDECGDLCLGCTDCDEDGTQDSEDNCPGLYNPSQEDSDGDGLGDECDDCHNLPGDVNDDL
;
A
#
# COMPACT_ATOMS: atom_id res chain seq x y z
N MET A 1 9.07 4.69 15.66
CA MET A 1 10.32 4.95 16.41
C MET A 1 11.22 5.97 15.67
N ASN A 2 10.67 6.64 14.65
CA ASN A 2 11.44 7.51 13.73
C ASN A 2 11.45 9.00 14.08
N ILE A 3 10.62 9.46 15.03
CA ILE A 3 10.54 10.88 15.42
C ILE A 3 11.80 11.41 16.17
N LEU A 4 12.77 10.54 16.50
CA LEU A 4 13.91 10.92 17.32
C LEU A 4 15.17 11.33 16.53
N PHE A 5 15.23 11.10 15.22
CA PHE A 5 16.45 11.37 14.42
C PHE A 5 16.47 12.73 13.75
N CYS A 6 15.35 13.32 13.41
CA CYS A 6 15.27 14.65 12.80
C CYS A 6 15.75 15.79 13.77
N LYS A 7 15.77 15.55 15.09
CA LYS A 7 16.06 16.60 16.11
C LYS A 7 17.51 16.73 16.58
N LEU A 8 18.48 15.98 16.08
CA LEU A 8 19.82 15.92 16.69
C LEU A 8 20.97 16.59 15.92
N ARG A 9 20.73 17.40 14.90
CA ARG A 9 21.82 18.04 14.12
C ARG A 9 21.92 19.56 14.20
N GLN A 10 21.43 20.20 15.24
CA GLN A 10 21.80 21.59 15.53
C GLN A 10 22.60 21.69 16.84
N ALA A 11 23.89 21.54 16.80
CA ALA A 11 24.91 22.24 17.58
C ALA A 11 26.28 21.55 17.48
N ASN A 12 27.22 22.19 16.87
CA ASN A 12 28.56 22.52 17.36
C ASN A 12 29.64 22.46 16.28
N GLY A 13 29.97 23.64 15.78
CA GLY A 13 31.29 23.89 15.18
C GLY A 13 32.38 23.87 16.26
N GLY A 14 33.46 23.17 15.96
CA GLY A 14 34.74 23.42 16.61
C GLY A 14 35.46 22.18 17.17
N ILE A 15 36.69 22.00 16.62
CA ILE A 15 37.86 21.27 17.15
C ILE A 15 38.03 19.83 16.70
N MET A 16 38.87 19.67 15.66
CA MET A 16 39.51 18.42 15.29
C MET A 16 40.29 17.81 16.46
N LYS A 17 39.92 16.66 16.91
CA LYS A 17 40.77 15.68 17.58
C LYS A 17 40.60 14.35 16.89
N ASN A 18 41.76 13.79 16.45
CA ASN A 18 41.82 12.46 15.85
C ASN A 18 41.11 11.44 16.74
N ILE A 19 39.92 11.03 16.34
CA ILE A 19 39.23 9.91 16.95
C ILE A 19 39.31 8.79 15.91
N PHE A 20 40.00 7.71 16.29
CA PHE A 20 39.90 6.43 15.61
C PHE A 20 38.44 6.03 15.61
N ILE A 21 37.79 6.19 14.48
CA ILE A 21 36.42 5.66 14.27
C ILE A 21 36.59 4.15 14.10
N LEU A 22 36.34 3.44 15.18
CA LEU A 22 36.03 2.01 15.10
C LEU A 22 34.71 1.93 14.38
N SER A 23 34.74 1.62 13.09
CA SER A 23 33.54 1.32 12.31
C SER A 23 32.95 0.01 12.88
N ILE A 24 32.05 0.15 13.84
CA ILE A 24 31.14 -0.91 14.20
C ILE A 24 30.15 -0.98 13.04
N SER A 25 30.37 -1.93 12.14
CA SER A 25 29.32 -2.34 11.20
C SER A 25 28.17 -2.87 12.04
N ILE A 26 27.19 -2.03 12.29
CA ILE A 26 25.89 -2.48 12.77
C ILE A 26 25.32 -3.23 11.57
N ILE A 27 25.44 -4.56 11.59
CA ILE A 27 24.63 -5.42 10.74
C ILE A 27 23.23 -5.24 11.29
N SER A 28 22.47 -4.33 10.70
CA SER A 28 21.05 -4.26 10.86
C SER A 28 20.52 -5.59 10.31
N PHE A 29 20.08 -6.47 11.18
CA PHE A 29 19.17 -7.52 10.78
C PHE A 29 17.89 -6.79 10.37
N VAL A 30 17.72 -6.56 9.09
CA VAL A 30 16.42 -6.22 8.52
C VAL A 30 15.59 -7.48 8.73
N SER A 31 14.87 -7.56 9.85
CA SER A 31 13.75 -8.48 9.93
C SER A 31 12.75 -7.99 8.91
N ALA A 32 12.22 -8.87 8.08
CA ALA A 32 11.14 -8.53 7.17
C ALA A 32 10.08 -7.78 7.97
N GLN A 33 9.88 -6.50 7.65
CA GLN A 33 8.93 -5.67 8.36
C GLN A 33 7.53 -6.11 7.91
N THR A 34 6.75 -6.67 8.83
CA THR A 34 5.34 -6.96 8.58
C THR A 34 4.56 -5.68 8.86
N TYR A 35 3.76 -5.24 7.90
CA TYR A 35 2.90 -4.09 8.08
C TYR A 35 1.68 -4.43 8.93
N CYS A 36 1.45 -3.62 9.94
CA CYS A 36 0.29 -3.68 10.83
C CYS A 36 -0.76 -2.65 10.42
N ALA A 37 -1.99 -2.80 10.87
CA ALA A 37 -2.96 -1.72 10.74
C ALA A 37 -2.48 -0.47 11.50
N GLY A 38 -2.44 0.65 10.80
CA GLY A 38 -1.86 1.92 11.24
C GLY A 38 -0.44 2.18 10.74
N ASP A 39 0.22 1.20 10.11
CA ASP A 39 1.52 1.42 9.48
C ASP A 39 1.32 1.97 8.06
N GLN A 40 2.07 3.00 7.71
CA GLN A 40 2.17 3.49 6.34
C GLN A 40 3.20 2.65 5.58
N ILE A 41 2.88 2.28 4.35
CA ILE A 41 3.78 1.51 3.49
C ILE A 41 4.85 2.45 2.96
N SER A 42 6.12 2.11 3.18
CA SER A 42 7.26 2.93 2.74
C SER A 42 7.30 3.07 1.21
N LEU A 43 7.81 4.19 0.72
CA LEU A 43 8.01 4.42 -0.73
C LEU A 43 8.87 3.34 -1.38
N GLU A 44 9.87 2.81 -0.67
CA GLU A 44 10.68 1.68 -1.15
C GLU A 44 9.78 0.49 -1.49
N HIS A 45 8.89 0.10 -0.56
CA HIS A 45 8.01 -1.05 -0.75
C HIS A 45 6.85 -0.76 -1.72
N GLN A 46 6.39 0.49 -1.82
CA GLN A 46 5.41 0.88 -2.84
C GLN A 46 5.98 0.76 -4.26
N ASN A 47 7.29 0.96 -4.43
CA ASN A 47 7.99 0.88 -5.72
C ASN A 47 8.52 -0.52 -6.07
N GLU A 48 8.26 -1.53 -5.25
CA GLU A 48 8.61 -2.91 -5.58
C GLU A 48 7.88 -3.36 -6.87
N GLU A 49 8.60 -4.04 -7.74
CA GLU A 49 8.10 -4.48 -9.04
C GLU A 49 7.45 -5.85 -8.94
N HIS A 50 6.20 -5.94 -9.38
CA HIS A 50 5.43 -7.17 -9.42
C HIS A 50 5.01 -7.50 -10.84
N ILE A 51 5.08 -8.77 -11.22
CA ILE A 51 4.69 -9.21 -12.56
C ILE A 51 3.20 -9.50 -12.62
N VAL A 52 2.51 -8.86 -13.54
CA VAL A 52 1.11 -9.13 -13.83
C VAL A 52 0.96 -10.50 -14.48
N GLY A 53 0.24 -11.37 -13.83
CA GLY A 53 -0.03 -12.74 -14.26
C GLY A 53 -1.38 -12.90 -14.97
N ALA A 54 -2.37 -12.04 -14.64
CA ALA A 54 -3.60 -11.85 -15.39
C ALA A 54 -3.98 -10.36 -15.35
N GLY A 55 -4.19 -9.79 -16.50
CA GLY A 55 -4.41 -8.36 -16.69
C GLY A 55 -5.80 -7.91 -16.29
N PHE A 56 -5.92 -6.63 -15.95
CA PHE A 56 -7.18 -5.93 -15.72
C PHE A 56 -6.96 -4.43 -15.92
N GLU A 57 -7.97 -3.72 -16.40
CA GLU A 57 -7.88 -2.29 -16.76
C GLU A 57 -6.70 -2.00 -17.71
N ASP A 58 -5.77 -1.15 -17.28
CA ASP A 58 -4.64 -0.70 -18.09
C ASP A 58 -3.43 -1.67 -18.07
N TYR A 59 -3.55 -2.81 -17.37
CA TYR A 59 -2.48 -3.79 -17.24
C TYR A 59 -2.70 -5.02 -18.11
N GLU A 60 -1.65 -5.44 -18.82
CA GLU A 60 -1.61 -6.68 -19.59
C GLU A 60 -0.70 -7.73 -18.89
N VAL A 61 -0.87 -9.00 -19.27
CA VAL A 61 -0.01 -10.09 -18.76
C VAL A 61 1.46 -9.82 -19.09
N GLY A 62 2.30 -9.82 -18.07
CA GLY A 62 3.74 -9.55 -18.18
C GLY A 62 4.13 -8.11 -17.90
N ASP A 63 3.17 -7.22 -17.72
CA ASP A 63 3.45 -5.85 -17.30
C ASP A 63 4.02 -5.82 -15.87
N ILE A 64 4.63 -4.71 -15.53
CA ILE A 64 5.11 -4.42 -14.19
C ILE A 64 4.06 -3.59 -13.46
N PHE A 65 3.57 -4.10 -12.35
CA PHE A 65 2.73 -3.40 -11.40
C PHE A 65 3.56 -2.92 -10.20
N LYS A 66 3.29 -1.74 -9.72
CA LYS A 66 3.81 -1.18 -8.47
C LYS A 66 2.65 -0.61 -7.66
N LEU A 67 2.69 -0.75 -6.35
CA LEU A 67 1.66 -0.13 -5.52
C LEU A 67 1.64 1.40 -5.66
N SER A 68 2.81 2.01 -5.93
CA SER A 68 2.95 3.44 -6.23
C SER A 68 2.14 3.92 -7.44
N ASP A 69 1.77 3.02 -8.36
CA ASP A 69 0.93 3.38 -9.51
C ASP A 69 -0.48 3.82 -9.07
N TRP A 70 -0.90 3.40 -7.87
CA TRP A 70 -2.17 3.75 -7.26
C TRP A 70 -2.05 4.76 -6.10
N ASN A 71 -0.87 5.31 -5.89
CA ASN A 71 -0.64 6.37 -4.92
C ASN A 71 -0.84 7.74 -5.58
N GLY A 72 -1.88 8.46 -5.16
CA GLY A 72 -2.22 9.77 -5.72
C GLY A 72 -1.09 10.79 -5.65
N ALA A 73 -0.29 10.76 -4.57
CA ALA A 73 0.87 11.63 -4.43
C ALA A 73 1.98 11.38 -5.48
N LEU A 74 1.96 10.24 -6.18
CA LEU A 74 3.01 9.84 -7.12
C LEU A 74 2.51 9.67 -8.57
N ASN A 75 1.20 9.52 -8.77
CA ASN A 75 0.60 9.20 -10.07
C ASN A 75 -0.12 10.38 -10.73
N GLY A 76 -0.01 11.60 -10.17
CA GLY A 76 -0.67 12.80 -10.70
C GLY A 76 -2.04 13.08 -10.11
N GLY A 77 -2.24 12.78 -8.82
CA GLY A 77 -3.42 13.19 -8.05
C GLY A 77 -4.59 12.18 -8.06
N GLN A 78 -4.38 10.96 -8.57
CA GLN A 78 -5.42 9.92 -8.56
C GLN A 78 -5.29 9.02 -7.33
N TYR A 79 -5.94 9.37 -6.26
CA TYR A 79 -5.93 8.61 -5.01
C TYR A 79 -6.90 7.44 -5.04
N HIS A 80 -6.52 6.35 -4.38
CA HIS A 80 -7.31 5.12 -4.33
C HIS A 80 -7.34 4.51 -2.94
N ILE A 81 -8.43 3.84 -2.62
CA ILE A 81 -8.47 2.81 -1.59
C ILE A 81 -8.05 1.51 -2.26
N ILE A 82 -7.18 0.73 -1.63
CA ILE A 82 -6.63 -0.49 -2.24
C ILE A 82 -7.02 -1.70 -1.41
N PHE A 83 -7.66 -2.66 -2.06
CA PHE A 83 -7.99 -3.96 -1.50
C PHE A 83 -7.04 -5.01 -2.05
N VAL A 84 -6.30 -5.66 -1.16
CA VAL A 84 -5.34 -6.72 -1.50
C VAL A 84 -5.88 -8.06 -1.03
N ASP A 85 -6.05 -8.99 -1.97
CA ASP A 85 -6.30 -10.42 -1.72
C ASP A 85 -4.99 -11.20 -1.88
N MET A 86 -4.52 -11.83 -0.83
CA MET A 86 -3.37 -12.74 -0.88
C MET A 86 -3.87 -14.17 -0.81
N SER A 87 -3.86 -14.83 -1.95
CA SER A 87 -4.45 -16.15 -2.17
C SER A 87 -3.42 -17.17 -2.67
N ALA A 88 -3.72 -18.45 -2.50
CA ALA A 88 -2.94 -19.54 -3.04
C ALA A 88 -3.77 -20.36 -4.04
N SER A 89 -3.23 -20.65 -5.22
CA SER A 89 -3.97 -21.24 -6.34
C SER A 89 -4.58 -22.61 -6.02
N TRP A 90 -3.94 -23.39 -5.14
CA TRP A 90 -4.35 -24.74 -4.74
C TRP A 90 -5.33 -24.78 -3.56
N TRP A 91 -5.61 -23.66 -2.88
CA TRP A 91 -6.33 -23.67 -1.63
C TRP A 91 -7.83 -23.39 -1.82
N GLY A 92 -8.67 -24.37 -1.47
CA GLY A 92 -10.11 -24.29 -1.63
C GLY A 92 -10.79 -23.06 -1.01
N PRO A 93 -10.46 -22.63 0.23
CA PRO A 93 -10.99 -21.39 0.77
C PRO A 93 -10.64 -20.14 -0.06
N CYS A 94 -9.46 -20.06 -0.67
CA CYS A 94 -9.13 -18.97 -1.59
C CYS A 94 -10.05 -19.00 -2.82
N GLN A 95 -10.19 -20.16 -3.44
CA GLN A 95 -11.11 -20.36 -4.58
C GLN A 95 -12.56 -19.97 -4.25
N SER A 96 -12.99 -20.19 -3.01
CA SER A 96 -14.33 -19.80 -2.55
C SER A 96 -14.48 -18.31 -2.27
N ASN A 97 -13.38 -17.59 -1.97
CA ASN A 97 -13.41 -16.16 -1.73
C ASN A 97 -13.22 -15.33 -3.01
N ALA A 98 -12.58 -15.88 -4.05
CA ALA A 98 -12.35 -15.16 -5.30
C ALA A 98 -13.63 -14.52 -5.89
N PRO A 99 -14.77 -15.22 -6.02
CA PRO A 99 -15.98 -14.56 -6.52
C PRO A 99 -16.57 -13.51 -5.58
N ILE A 100 -16.21 -13.52 -4.29
CA ILE A 100 -16.62 -12.48 -3.33
C ILE A 100 -15.76 -11.22 -3.55
N VAL A 101 -14.46 -11.39 -3.75
CA VAL A 101 -13.53 -10.27 -4.08
C VAL A 101 -13.93 -9.63 -5.40
N ASP A 102 -14.25 -10.43 -6.39
CA ASP A 102 -14.73 -10.00 -7.70
C ASP A 102 -16.03 -9.17 -7.59
N GLY A 103 -16.98 -9.63 -6.78
CA GLY A 103 -18.22 -8.89 -6.51
C GLY A 103 -17.98 -7.58 -5.74
N LEU A 104 -17.01 -7.54 -4.84
CA LEU A 104 -16.60 -6.30 -4.18
C LEU A 104 -15.94 -5.32 -5.16
N GLU A 105 -15.14 -5.83 -6.09
CA GLU A 105 -14.57 -5.00 -7.15
C GLU A 105 -15.66 -4.36 -8.01
N GLU A 106 -16.63 -5.17 -8.49
CA GLU A 106 -17.76 -4.71 -9.29
C GLU A 106 -18.59 -3.63 -8.56
N ASP A 107 -18.77 -3.78 -7.24
CA ASP A 107 -19.54 -2.84 -6.42
C ASP A 107 -18.78 -1.53 -6.11
N TRP A 108 -17.44 -1.57 -6.02
CA TRP A 108 -16.65 -0.48 -5.45
C TRP A 108 -15.66 0.21 -6.40
N ALA A 109 -15.39 -0.33 -7.60
CA ALA A 109 -14.44 0.25 -8.54
C ALA A 109 -14.80 1.69 -8.93
N GLU A 110 -16.09 1.97 -9.15
CA GLU A 110 -16.56 3.33 -9.51
C GLU A 110 -16.38 4.38 -8.40
N TYR A 111 -16.11 3.93 -7.17
CA TYR A 111 -15.83 4.80 -6.01
C TYR A 111 -14.34 4.97 -5.73
N GLY A 112 -13.47 4.61 -6.68
CA GLY A 112 -12.02 4.75 -6.54
C GLY A 112 -11.34 3.66 -5.71
N VAL A 113 -12.03 2.53 -5.49
CA VAL A 113 -11.40 1.36 -4.84
C VAL A 113 -10.76 0.47 -5.90
N LYS A 114 -9.48 0.17 -5.74
CA LYS A 114 -8.72 -0.73 -6.60
C LYS A 114 -8.52 -2.08 -5.93
N PHE A 115 -8.61 -3.15 -6.73
CA PHE A 115 -8.49 -4.52 -6.25
C PHE A 115 -7.32 -5.24 -6.92
N VAL A 116 -6.51 -5.94 -6.13
CA VAL A 116 -5.40 -6.77 -6.63
C VAL A 116 -5.34 -8.08 -5.88
N THR A 117 -5.22 -9.18 -6.61
CA THR A 117 -4.93 -10.50 -6.07
C THR A 117 -3.46 -10.83 -6.23
N SER A 118 -2.74 -11.05 -5.14
CA SER A 118 -1.42 -11.64 -5.11
C SER A 118 -1.56 -13.16 -5.03
N LEU A 119 -1.27 -13.86 -6.14
CA LEU A 119 -1.50 -15.30 -6.25
C LEU A 119 -0.20 -16.07 -6.02
N SER A 120 -0.14 -16.81 -4.92
CA SER A 120 0.94 -17.74 -4.62
C SER A 120 0.74 -19.07 -5.36
N ASP A 121 1.88 -19.67 -5.77
CA ASP A 121 1.91 -20.96 -6.49
C ASP A 121 1.06 -21.00 -7.78
N PRO A 122 1.08 -19.96 -8.65
CA PRO A 122 0.38 -20.05 -9.93
C PRO A 122 0.91 -21.23 -10.77
N GLY A 123 -0.02 -21.89 -11.48
CA GLY A 123 0.26 -23.12 -12.20
C GLY A 123 0.18 -24.41 -11.36
N GLN A 124 -0.22 -24.30 -10.06
CA GLN A 124 -0.37 -25.44 -9.15
C GLN A 124 -1.73 -25.42 -8.40
N PRO A 125 -2.88 -25.76 -8.99
CA PRO A 125 -3.03 -26.23 -10.36
C PRO A 125 -3.39 -25.13 -11.38
N TYR A 126 -3.71 -23.91 -10.95
CA TYR A 126 -4.24 -22.86 -11.83
C TYR A 126 -3.22 -21.78 -12.09
N SER A 127 -3.06 -21.37 -13.37
CA SER A 127 -2.33 -20.14 -13.71
C SER A 127 -3.11 -18.90 -13.23
N CYS A 128 -2.48 -17.72 -13.25
CA CYS A 128 -3.16 -16.48 -12.91
C CYS A 128 -4.38 -16.24 -13.81
N GLU A 129 -4.27 -16.44 -15.12
CA GLU A 129 -5.37 -16.33 -16.08
C GLU A 129 -6.49 -17.36 -15.80
N GLN A 130 -6.10 -18.61 -15.43
CA GLN A 130 -7.07 -19.62 -15.05
C GLN A 130 -7.73 -19.31 -13.71
N TRP A 131 -7.01 -18.69 -12.77
CA TRP A 131 -7.56 -18.23 -11.51
C TRP A 131 -8.66 -17.20 -11.77
N GLN A 132 -8.35 -16.15 -12.49
CA GLN A 132 -9.27 -15.08 -12.85
C GLN A 132 -10.51 -15.63 -13.59
N SER A 133 -10.31 -16.46 -14.61
CA SER A 133 -11.42 -16.97 -15.42
C SER A 133 -12.26 -18.08 -14.79
N ASN A 134 -11.70 -18.89 -13.86
CA ASN A 134 -12.43 -20.03 -13.28
C ASN A 134 -13.15 -19.66 -11.97
N PHE A 135 -12.63 -18.70 -11.23
CA PHE A 135 -13.13 -18.36 -9.90
C PHE A 135 -13.71 -16.95 -9.83
N GLY A 136 -13.29 -16.03 -10.71
CA GLY A 136 -13.94 -14.74 -10.92
C GLY A 136 -15.20 -14.85 -11.78
N ASN A 137 -15.97 -13.77 -11.81
CA ASN A 137 -17.13 -13.64 -12.70
C ASN A 137 -16.79 -12.87 -13.98
N SER A 138 -15.65 -12.22 -13.98
CA SER A 138 -15.19 -11.31 -15.03
C SER A 138 -13.67 -11.38 -15.17
N ASP A 139 -13.09 -10.42 -15.89
CA ASP A 139 -11.65 -10.30 -16.03
C ASP A 139 -11.01 -9.52 -14.85
N ALA A 140 -11.77 -9.26 -13.78
CA ALA A 140 -11.30 -8.61 -12.56
C ALA A 140 -11.07 -9.64 -11.44
N PRO A 141 -10.29 -9.30 -10.38
CA PRO A 141 -9.34 -8.19 -10.31
C PRO A 141 -8.00 -8.45 -11.02
N LEU A 142 -7.10 -7.47 -10.99
CA LEU A 142 -5.71 -7.64 -11.40
C LEU A 142 -5.06 -8.77 -10.60
N VAL A 143 -4.37 -9.70 -11.25
CA VAL A 143 -3.70 -10.83 -10.59
C VAL A 143 -2.18 -10.75 -10.78
N ILE A 144 -1.47 -10.72 -9.67
CA ILE A 144 0.00 -10.73 -9.62
C ILE A 144 0.52 -12.17 -9.51
N ASP A 145 1.53 -12.49 -10.30
CA ASP A 145 2.25 -13.76 -10.25
C ASP A 145 3.38 -13.71 -9.21
N GLU A 146 3.12 -14.18 -8.01
CA GLU A 146 4.10 -14.18 -6.92
C GLU A 146 5.34 -15.05 -7.19
N ASN A 147 5.25 -16.06 -8.03
CA ASN A 147 6.41 -16.88 -8.37
C ASN A 147 7.43 -16.14 -9.23
N GLN A 148 6.98 -15.14 -10.01
CA GLN A 148 7.85 -14.32 -10.84
C GLN A 148 8.31 -13.04 -10.13
N SER A 149 7.50 -12.53 -9.20
CA SER A 149 7.78 -11.29 -8.47
C SER A 149 8.86 -11.45 -7.39
N GLY A 150 9.22 -12.68 -7.03
CA GLY A 150 10.19 -12.99 -5.98
C GLY A 150 9.57 -13.02 -4.57
N ASN A 151 9.93 -14.03 -3.80
CA ASN A 151 9.27 -14.43 -2.54
C ASN A 151 9.51 -13.53 -1.32
N SER A 152 9.76 -12.25 -1.46
CA SER A 152 10.03 -11.36 -0.33
C SER A 152 9.46 -9.95 -0.53
N GLY A 153 8.49 -9.83 -1.42
CA GLY A 153 7.91 -8.55 -1.80
C GLY A 153 6.92 -7.98 -0.80
N LEU A 154 6.35 -6.86 -1.18
CA LEU A 154 5.35 -6.12 -0.41
C LEU A 154 4.20 -7.02 0.08
N PHE A 155 3.68 -7.91 -0.77
CA PHE A 155 2.53 -8.75 -0.42
C PHE A 155 2.86 -9.73 0.72
N GLU A 156 4.07 -10.29 0.78
CA GLU A 156 4.51 -11.13 1.91
C GLU A 156 4.53 -10.32 3.23
N ARG A 157 4.88 -9.03 3.16
CA ARG A 157 4.86 -8.13 4.33
C ARG A 157 3.45 -7.74 4.78
N LEU A 158 2.46 -7.85 3.89
CA LEU A 158 1.05 -7.62 4.21
C LEU A 158 0.35 -8.85 4.80
N HIS A 159 0.94 -10.05 4.70
CA HIS A 159 0.40 -11.23 5.35
C HIS A 159 0.24 -11.01 6.86
N ASP A 160 -0.72 -11.69 7.43
CA ASP A 160 -0.87 -11.74 8.88
C ASP A 160 0.23 -12.62 9.51
N SER A 161 0.32 -12.60 10.83
CA SER A 161 1.30 -13.41 11.58
C SER A 161 1.06 -14.91 11.50
N TRP A 162 -0.10 -15.35 11.04
CA TRP A 162 -0.43 -16.76 10.85
C TRP A 162 0.09 -17.31 9.54
N ASN A 163 0.47 -16.44 8.61
CA ASN A 163 0.92 -16.78 7.26
C ASN A 163 -0.03 -17.77 6.58
N ALA A 164 -1.33 -17.54 6.75
CA ALA A 164 -2.38 -18.40 6.23
C ALA A 164 -3.02 -17.75 4.99
N PHE A 165 -3.63 -18.58 4.13
CA PHE A 165 -4.39 -18.16 2.96
C PHE A 165 -5.89 -18.47 3.11
N PRO A 166 -6.82 -17.68 2.56
CA PRO A 166 -6.57 -16.32 2.09
C PRO A 166 -6.28 -15.38 3.25
N THR A 167 -5.59 -14.27 2.99
CA THR A 167 -5.49 -13.15 3.89
C THR A 167 -5.68 -11.86 3.08
N PHE A 168 -6.26 -10.85 3.72
CA PHE A 168 -6.62 -9.62 3.03
C PHE A 168 -5.96 -8.43 3.73
N ALA A 169 -5.69 -7.38 2.96
CA ALA A 169 -5.28 -6.10 3.48
C ALA A 169 -6.08 -4.99 2.81
N ILE A 170 -6.47 -3.99 3.56
CA ILE A 170 -7.14 -2.80 3.06
C ILE A 170 -6.25 -1.61 3.38
N ILE A 171 -5.89 -0.85 2.36
CA ILE A 171 -4.95 0.27 2.41
C ILE A 171 -5.72 1.51 2.00
N ASP A 172 -5.58 2.60 2.73
CA ASP A 172 -6.25 3.86 2.39
C ASP A 172 -5.44 4.69 1.38
N HIS A 173 -6.02 5.82 0.99
CA HIS A 173 -5.46 6.75 0.03
C HIS A 173 -4.10 7.35 0.44
N THR A 174 -3.74 7.29 1.73
CA THR A 174 -2.43 7.71 2.24
C THR A 174 -1.41 6.58 2.29
N MET A 175 -1.70 5.44 1.65
CA MET A 175 -0.88 4.22 1.71
C MET A 175 -0.75 3.64 3.13
N THR A 176 -1.69 3.91 4.02
CA THR A 176 -1.73 3.34 5.36
C THR A 176 -2.56 2.06 5.38
N VAL A 177 -2.01 0.98 5.92
CA VAL A 177 -2.75 -0.27 6.15
C VAL A 177 -3.81 -0.02 7.21
N ARG A 178 -5.09 -0.13 6.85
CA ARG A 178 -6.21 0.17 7.72
C ARG A 178 -6.85 -1.07 8.34
N ALA A 179 -6.80 -2.19 7.62
CA ALA A 179 -7.40 -3.43 8.05
C ALA A 179 -6.70 -4.64 7.45
N LYS A 180 -6.73 -5.75 8.19
CA LYS A 180 -6.32 -7.09 7.72
C LYS A 180 -7.42 -8.09 8.11
N PRO A 181 -8.54 -8.10 7.38
CA PRO A 181 -9.68 -8.95 7.71
C PRO A 181 -9.40 -10.43 7.42
N TRP A 182 -10.03 -11.31 8.19
CA TRP A 182 -9.96 -12.77 7.99
C TRP A 182 -11.05 -13.28 7.07
N THR A 183 -12.19 -12.60 7.11
CA THR A 183 -13.37 -12.92 6.28
C THR A 183 -13.95 -11.64 5.73
N LEU A 184 -14.59 -11.74 4.58
CA LEU A 184 -15.08 -10.58 3.85
C LEU A 184 -16.53 -10.21 4.20
N ASP A 185 -17.24 -11.09 4.88
CA ASP A 185 -18.69 -11.00 5.14
C ASP A 185 -19.05 -10.82 6.62
N SER A 186 -18.06 -10.77 7.52
CA SER A 186 -18.32 -10.71 8.95
C SER A 186 -17.38 -9.75 9.69
N ASN A 187 -17.79 -9.35 10.89
CA ASN A 187 -17.08 -8.44 11.80
C ASN A 187 -15.72 -8.92 12.30
N THR A 188 -15.15 -9.94 11.73
CA THR A 188 -13.86 -10.45 12.13
C THR A 188 -12.76 -9.70 11.42
N ASN A 189 -12.29 -8.63 12.03
CA ASN A 189 -11.05 -8.04 11.63
C ASN A 189 -9.92 -8.65 12.47
N SER A 190 -8.87 -8.99 11.81
CA SER A 190 -7.59 -9.31 12.43
C SER A 190 -6.64 -8.15 12.14
N ASN A 191 -6.11 -7.58 13.20
CA ASN A 191 -4.98 -6.67 13.09
C ASN A 191 -3.75 -7.40 13.62
N SER A 192 -3.47 -8.58 13.07
CA SER A 192 -2.44 -9.40 13.65
C SER A 192 -1.08 -9.15 13.03
N CYS A 193 -0.33 -8.26 13.64
CA CYS A 193 1.11 -8.23 13.46
C CYS A 193 1.84 -9.23 14.39
N ASP A 194 1.19 -9.67 15.42
CA ASP A 194 1.80 -10.48 16.50
C ASP A 194 0.99 -11.74 16.85
N GLY A 195 -0.02 -12.08 16.06
CA GLY A 195 -0.91 -13.21 16.32
C GLY A 195 -2.05 -12.91 17.29
N THR A 196 -2.22 -11.66 17.70
CA THR A 196 -3.35 -11.23 18.51
C THR A 196 -4.44 -10.60 17.64
N ASN A 197 -5.70 -10.90 17.98
CA ASN A 197 -6.81 -10.15 17.39
C ASN A 197 -6.87 -8.79 18.07
N SER A 198 -6.73 -7.73 17.31
CA SER A 198 -6.90 -6.37 17.80
C SER A 198 -7.99 -5.64 17.03
N THR A 199 -8.62 -4.71 17.72
CA THR A 199 -9.59 -3.83 17.07
C THR A 199 -8.83 -2.82 16.22
N ILE A 200 -9.21 -2.67 14.96
CA ILE A 200 -8.62 -1.68 14.06
C ILE A 200 -9.09 -0.30 14.49
N ASN A 201 -8.16 0.66 14.53
CA ASN A 201 -8.51 2.04 14.81
C ASN A 201 -9.49 2.57 13.76
N GLY A 202 -10.67 3.00 14.21
CA GLY A 202 -11.71 3.57 13.38
C GLY A 202 -12.72 2.57 12.79
N TRP A 203 -12.47 1.26 12.84
CA TRP A 203 -13.48 0.26 12.45
C TRP A 203 -14.24 -0.24 13.65
N SER A 204 -15.52 0.08 13.71
CA SER A 204 -16.42 -0.35 14.80
C SER A 204 -16.98 -1.77 14.63
N GLY A 205 -16.55 -2.48 13.60
CA GLY A 205 -17.14 -3.74 13.13
C GLY A 205 -18.24 -3.46 12.12
N GLY A 206 -18.52 -4.38 11.26
CA GLY A 206 -19.44 -4.28 10.13
C GLY A 206 -18.96 -5.19 9.02
N SER A 207 -19.58 -5.14 7.86
CA SER A 207 -19.13 -5.83 6.66
C SER A 207 -17.89 -5.16 6.08
N THR A 208 -17.21 -5.83 5.17
CA THR A 208 -16.14 -5.24 4.38
C THR A 208 -16.63 -4.01 3.61
N SER A 209 -17.85 -4.08 3.05
CA SER A 209 -18.46 -2.94 2.35
C SER A 209 -18.71 -1.73 3.25
N ASP A 210 -19.13 -1.93 4.52
CA ASP A 210 -19.26 -0.80 5.47
C ASP A 210 -17.92 -0.12 5.74
N PHE A 211 -16.84 -0.91 5.75
CA PHE A 211 -15.51 -0.36 5.96
C PHE A 211 -14.96 0.34 4.71
N LEU A 212 -15.17 -0.23 3.51
CA LEU A 212 -14.82 0.45 2.27
C LEU A 212 -15.58 1.77 2.12
N GLN A 213 -16.89 1.80 2.45
CA GLN A 213 -17.66 3.05 2.47
C GLN A 213 -17.03 4.09 3.40
N GLN A 214 -16.63 3.69 4.61
CA GLN A 214 -15.95 4.61 5.53
C GLN A 214 -14.67 5.18 4.92
N LEU A 215 -13.84 4.37 4.28
CA LEU A 215 -12.59 4.82 3.69
C LEU A 215 -12.79 5.71 2.46
N VAL A 216 -13.80 5.42 1.64
CA VAL A 216 -14.22 6.28 0.54
C VAL A 216 -14.72 7.62 1.05
N ASP A 217 -15.52 7.64 2.13
CA ASP A 217 -15.98 8.88 2.75
C ASP A 217 -14.80 9.69 3.36
N GLU A 218 -13.78 9.02 3.91
CA GLU A 218 -12.56 9.65 4.42
C GLU A 218 -11.66 10.19 3.31
N CYS A 219 -11.60 9.52 2.17
CA CYS A 219 -10.87 9.98 0.98
C CYS A 219 -11.57 11.17 0.31
N GLY A 220 -12.90 11.15 0.31
CA GLY A 220 -13.72 12.23 -0.25
C GLY A 220 -13.43 12.50 -1.74
N ASP A 221 -13.28 13.77 -2.08
CA ASP A 221 -13.11 14.22 -3.46
C ASP A 221 -11.78 13.72 -4.09
N LEU A 222 -10.75 13.43 -3.29
CA LEU A 222 -9.48 12.88 -3.76
C LEU A 222 -9.64 11.55 -4.52
N CYS A 223 -10.51 10.66 -4.04
CA CYS A 223 -10.78 9.38 -4.68
C CYS A 223 -11.78 9.49 -5.86
N LEU A 224 -12.52 10.59 -5.95
CA LEU A 224 -13.51 10.81 -7.00
C LEU A 224 -12.95 11.54 -8.23
N GLY A 225 -11.65 11.86 -8.21
CA GLY A 225 -10.96 12.47 -9.34
C GLY A 225 -11.32 13.94 -9.57
N CYS A 226 -11.18 14.76 -8.55
CA CYS A 226 -11.17 16.21 -8.72
C CYS A 226 -9.93 16.65 -9.49
N THR A 227 -9.90 17.88 -9.96
CA THR A 227 -8.76 18.42 -10.72
C THR A 227 -7.90 19.40 -9.94
N ASP A 228 -8.39 19.86 -8.78
CA ASP A 228 -7.75 20.75 -7.81
C ASP A 228 -8.51 20.51 -6.50
N CYS A 229 -8.07 19.49 -5.73
CA CYS A 229 -8.88 18.93 -4.65
C CYS A 229 -8.84 19.76 -3.38
N ASP A 230 -7.79 20.51 -3.17
CA ASP A 230 -7.62 21.39 -2.00
C ASP A 230 -7.85 22.86 -2.31
N GLU A 231 -8.18 23.17 -3.57
CA GLU A 231 -8.51 24.51 -4.06
C GLU A 231 -7.36 25.53 -3.87
N ASP A 232 -6.09 25.07 -3.92
CA ASP A 232 -4.94 25.95 -3.76
C ASP A 232 -4.54 26.70 -5.06
N GLY A 233 -5.13 26.30 -6.19
CA GLY A 233 -4.93 26.86 -7.51
C GLY A 233 -3.92 26.11 -8.36
N THR A 234 -3.33 25.02 -7.85
CA THR A 234 -2.51 24.06 -8.59
C THR A 234 -3.37 22.83 -8.93
N GLN A 235 -3.28 22.33 -10.15
CA GLN A 235 -4.02 21.11 -10.49
C GLN A 235 -3.34 19.90 -9.82
N ASP A 236 -4.11 18.92 -9.32
CA ASP A 236 -3.58 17.74 -8.64
C ASP A 236 -2.47 17.03 -9.43
N SER A 237 -2.54 17.03 -10.76
CA SER A 237 -1.51 16.47 -11.64
C SER A 237 -0.19 17.25 -11.69
N GLU A 238 -0.17 18.48 -11.18
CA GLU A 238 0.99 19.37 -11.14
C GLU A 238 1.34 19.79 -9.69
N ASP A 239 0.50 19.34 -8.73
CA ASP A 239 0.60 19.68 -7.32
C ASP A 239 1.48 18.67 -6.57
N ASN A 240 2.43 19.18 -5.76
CA ASN A 240 3.31 18.36 -4.94
C ASN A 240 2.72 17.95 -3.58
N CYS A 241 1.48 18.46 -3.25
CA CYS A 241 0.67 18.03 -2.10
C CYS A 241 -0.83 18.01 -2.45
N PRO A 242 -1.31 17.19 -3.41
CA PRO A 242 -2.63 17.33 -4.04
C PRO A 242 -3.86 17.31 -3.14
N GLY A 243 -3.72 17.09 -1.85
CA GLY A 243 -4.81 17.08 -0.87
C GLY A 243 -4.58 18.02 0.30
N LEU A 244 -3.60 18.90 0.23
CA LEU A 244 -3.24 19.82 1.29
C LEU A 244 -2.87 21.17 0.73
N TYR A 245 -3.70 22.18 0.97
CA TYR A 245 -3.56 23.54 0.48
C TYR A 245 -2.14 24.11 0.68
N ASN A 246 -1.36 24.16 -0.38
CA ASN A 246 0.03 24.62 -0.40
C ASN A 246 0.38 25.45 -1.67
N PRO A 247 -0.28 26.57 -1.94
CA PRO A 247 -0.17 27.31 -3.20
C PRO A 247 1.24 27.83 -3.52
N SER A 248 2.20 27.71 -2.59
CA SER A 248 3.60 28.03 -2.82
C SER A 248 4.36 26.91 -3.53
N GLN A 249 3.88 25.68 -3.44
CA GLN A 249 4.50 24.49 -4.01
C GLN A 249 5.98 24.33 -3.60
N GLU A 250 6.30 24.70 -2.33
CA GLU A 250 7.66 24.59 -1.80
C GLU A 250 8.01 23.12 -1.60
N ASP A 251 9.20 22.73 -2.06
CA ASP A 251 9.81 21.41 -1.96
C ASP A 251 11.28 21.63 -1.66
N SER A 252 11.63 21.62 -0.36
CA SER A 252 12.95 22.06 0.10
C SER A 252 14.07 21.06 -0.17
N ASP A 253 13.78 19.79 -0.29
CA ASP A 253 14.77 18.75 -0.54
C ASP A 253 14.73 18.18 -1.97
N GLY A 254 13.67 18.47 -2.72
CA GLY A 254 13.55 18.18 -4.16
C GLY A 254 13.19 16.74 -4.45
N ASP A 255 12.47 16.07 -3.54
CA ASP A 255 12.05 14.68 -3.69
C ASP A 255 10.71 14.52 -4.45
N GLY A 256 9.98 15.64 -4.63
CA GLY A 256 8.70 15.70 -5.35
C GLY A 256 7.48 15.76 -4.45
N LEU A 257 7.65 15.66 -3.12
CA LEU A 257 6.63 15.97 -2.13
C LEU A 257 6.80 17.40 -1.64
N GLY A 258 5.70 18.12 -1.45
CA GLY A 258 5.76 19.49 -0.92
C GLY A 258 6.05 19.51 0.57
N ASP A 259 6.72 20.58 1.03
CA ASP A 259 7.10 20.79 2.44
C ASP A 259 5.93 20.63 3.42
N GLU A 260 4.69 20.92 3.00
CA GLU A 260 3.51 20.83 3.84
C GLU A 260 3.01 19.39 4.04
N CYS A 261 3.26 18.50 3.11
CA CYS A 261 2.86 17.07 3.18
C CYS A 261 4.06 16.14 3.38
N ASP A 262 5.28 16.66 3.44
CA ASP A 262 6.51 15.93 3.72
C ASP A 262 6.98 16.12 5.17
N ASP A 263 7.04 15.02 5.91
CA ASP A 263 7.50 15.03 7.31
C ASP A 263 9.01 15.29 7.47
N CYS A 264 9.79 15.17 6.38
CA CYS A 264 11.26 15.25 6.39
C CYS A 264 11.86 16.27 5.41
N HIS A 265 11.12 17.28 4.99
CA HIS A 265 11.43 18.31 3.98
C HIS A 265 12.76 19.09 4.13
N ASN A 266 13.64 18.72 5.03
CA ASN A 266 14.92 19.41 5.24
C ASN A 266 16.15 18.48 5.16
N LEU A 267 16.00 17.29 4.59
CA LEU A 267 17.11 16.33 4.44
C LEU A 267 17.53 16.18 2.97
N PRO A 268 18.38 17.08 2.43
CA PRO A 268 18.82 16.97 1.04
C PRO A 268 19.49 15.62 0.78
N GLY A 269 18.88 14.83 -0.11
CA GLY A 269 19.39 13.53 -0.51
C GLY A 269 18.66 12.33 0.09
N ASP A 270 17.62 12.55 0.88
CA ASP A 270 16.67 11.52 1.32
C ASP A 270 15.44 11.57 0.41
N VAL A 271 15.59 11.03 -0.78
CA VAL A 271 14.53 11.04 -1.83
C VAL A 271 13.45 9.96 -1.62
N ASN A 272 13.46 9.26 -0.49
CA ASN A 272 12.58 8.13 -0.23
C ASN A 272 12.27 7.91 1.25
N ASP A 273 12.52 8.91 2.10
CA ASP A 273 12.17 8.91 3.53
C ASP A 273 12.66 7.66 4.32
N ASP A 274 13.82 7.10 3.94
CA ASP A 274 14.36 5.84 4.48
C ASP A 274 15.59 6.02 5.40
N LEU A 275 15.93 7.25 5.83
CA LEU A 275 17.05 7.54 6.75
C LEU A 275 16.64 7.66 8.21
#